data_1ee4622bbe40c5d7f1db198e6b16e277
#
_entry.id   1ee4622bbe40c5d7f1db198e6b16e277
#
_cell.length_a   1.000
_cell.length_b   1.000
_cell.length_c   1.000
_cell.angle_alpha   90.00
_cell.angle_beta   90.00
_cell.angle_gamma   90.00
#
_symmetry.space_group_name_H-M   'P 1'
#
loop_
_entity.id
_entity.type
_entity.pdbx_description
1 polymer ?
#
loop_
_entity_poly.entity_id
_entity_poly.type
_entity_poly.pdbx_seq_one_letter_code
_entity_poly.pdbx_strand_id
1 'polypeptide(L)'
;LLAPGVNMKRTPLCGRNFEYFSEDPYLAGELAYEYISALQKRGVGTSLKHFACNNAENYRLWQNSEVDERTFFEIYMPAFERALEAKPYTVMCSYNLLNGAYASENKWLLKEVLRDKFGFDGVIVSDWGAVHNRPRSLKASLDIEMPYVKSAAEELKQAYNDGYVTEAEIDESVQRIIALTEKTEKNKGVRKVTRTQNERHELAVKLAEDGIVMLKNNGIL
;
A
#
# COMPACT_ATOMS: atom_id res chain seq x y z
N LEU A 1 3.23 2.13 10.53
CA LEU A 1 4.43 1.82 9.73
C LEU A 1 4.06 1.79 8.24
N LEU A 2 4.83 2.52 7.38
CA LEU A 2 4.57 2.58 5.94
C LEU A 2 5.20 1.38 5.20
N ALA A 3 4.73 0.21 5.52
CA ALA A 3 5.15 -1.10 5.02
C ALA A 3 4.06 -2.15 5.30
N PRO A 4 4.08 -3.31 4.62
CA PRO A 4 5.04 -3.78 3.63
C PRO A 4 4.75 -3.31 2.21
N GLY A 5 5.78 -3.31 1.35
CA GLY A 5 5.63 -3.22 -0.10
C GLY A 5 5.50 -4.62 -0.71
N VAL A 6 4.51 -4.81 -1.61
CA VAL A 6 4.22 -6.13 -2.20
C VAL A 6 4.17 -6.12 -3.72
N ASN A 7 4.59 -5.01 -4.36
CA ASN A 7 4.67 -4.98 -5.81
C ASN A 7 5.62 -6.07 -6.31
N MET A 8 5.20 -6.77 -7.32
CA MET A 8 5.96 -7.87 -7.91
C MET A 8 7.28 -7.36 -8.51
N LYS A 9 8.39 -8.05 -8.22
CA LYS A 9 9.72 -7.76 -8.79
C LYS A 9 9.78 -8.24 -10.24
N ARG A 10 9.16 -7.52 -11.15
CA ARG A 10 9.02 -7.89 -12.56
C ARG A 10 10.33 -7.77 -13.36
N THR A 11 11.24 -6.92 -12.91
CA THR A 11 12.56 -6.72 -13.51
C THR A 11 13.59 -6.45 -12.42
N PRO A 12 14.83 -6.96 -12.56
CA PRO A 12 15.89 -6.68 -11.60
C PRO A 12 16.32 -5.21 -11.58
N LEU A 13 15.95 -4.42 -12.61
CA LEU A 13 16.30 -3.02 -12.75
C LEU A 13 15.34 -2.07 -12.02
N CYS A 14 14.27 -2.55 -11.40
CA CYS A 14 13.37 -1.69 -10.63
C CYS A 14 14.07 -1.17 -9.38
N GLY A 15 14.18 0.15 -9.24
CA GLY A 15 14.92 0.82 -8.16
C GLY A 15 14.35 0.59 -6.75
N ARG A 16 13.13 0.04 -6.63
CA ARG A 16 12.48 -0.27 -5.35
C ARG A 16 12.40 -1.75 -5.01
N ASN A 17 13.11 -2.61 -5.75
CA ASN A 17 13.17 -4.05 -5.45
C ASN A 17 13.68 -4.35 -4.04
N PHE A 18 14.48 -3.47 -3.43
CA PHE A 18 15.01 -3.66 -2.08
C PHE A 18 13.92 -3.71 -1.00
N GLU A 19 12.75 -3.12 -1.23
CA GLU A 19 11.65 -3.09 -0.27
C GLU A 19 10.50 -4.06 -0.61
N TYR A 20 10.57 -4.75 -1.75
CA TYR A 20 9.57 -5.73 -2.18
C TYR A 20 10.05 -7.16 -1.89
N PHE A 21 9.12 -8.07 -1.64
CA PHE A 21 9.46 -9.43 -1.20
C PHE A 21 9.92 -10.33 -2.34
N SER A 22 9.14 -10.44 -3.43
CA SER A 22 9.38 -11.48 -4.44
C SER A 22 8.90 -11.06 -5.83
N GLU A 23 9.34 -11.78 -6.84
CA GLU A 23 8.75 -11.81 -8.17
C GLU A 23 7.50 -12.71 -8.22
N ASP A 24 7.40 -13.68 -7.30
CA ASP A 24 6.24 -14.55 -7.14
C ASP A 24 5.17 -13.86 -6.28
N PRO A 25 3.98 -13.59 -6.82
CA PRO A 25 2.91 -12.94 -6.08
C PRO A 25 2.37 -13.79 -4.92
N TYR A 26 2.41 -15.11 -5.02
CA TYR A 26 2.02 -16.00 -3.93
C TYR A 26 2.96 -15.84 -2.73
N LEU A 27 4.27 -15.99 -2.94
CA LEU A 27 5.26 -15.81 -1.88
C LEU A 27 5.22 -14.41 -1.28
N ALA A 28 5.08 -13.37 -2.12
CA ALA A 28 4.96 -11.99 -1.65
C ALA A 28 3.72 -11.80 -0.76
N GLY A 29 2.60 -12.41 -1.10
CA GLY A 29 1.37 -12.38 -0.33
C GLY A 29 1.49 -13.04 1.04
N GLU A 30 2.05 -14.24 1.10
CA GLU A 30 2.25 -14.97 2.36
C GLU A 30 3.20 -14.21 3.31
N LEU A 31 4.32 -13.72 2.79
CA LEU A 31 5.27 -12.93 3.59
C LEU A 31 4.63 -11.63 4.11
N ALA A 32 3.83 -10.96 3.28
CA ALA A 32 3.14 -9.74 3.67
C ALA A 32 2.06 -10.00 4.72
N TYR A 33 1.29 -11.08 4.58
CA TYR A 33 0.28 -11.48 5.55
C TYR A 33 0.90 -11.67 6.94
N GLU A 34 1.99 -12.44 7.03
CA GLU A 34 2.69 -12.67 8.29
C GLU A 34 3.34 -11.40 8.85
N TYR A 35 3.93 -10.57 7.99
CA TYR A 35 4.51 -9.28 8.36
C TYR A 35 3.46 -8.35 9.00
N ILE A 36 2.32 -8.17 8.35
CA ILE A 36 1.21 -7.33 8.84
C ILE A 36 0.66 -7.89 10.15
N SER A 37 0.36 -9.19 10.18
CA SER A 37 -0.20 -9.88 11.34
C SER A 37 0.71 -9.75 12.56
N ALA A 38 2.02 -9.97 12.39
CA ALA A 38 2.99 -9.90 13.47
C ALA A 38 3.12 -8.48 14.06
N LEU A 39 3.13 -7.45 13.22
CA LEU A 39 3.23 -6.06 13.66
C LEU A 39 1.94 -5.59 14.34
N GLN A 40 0.79 -5.89 13.75
CA GLN A 40 -0.50 -5.44 14.29
C GLN A 40 -0.84 -6.13 15.61
N LYS A 41 -0.44 -7.39 15.81
CA LYS A 41 -0.48 -8.06 17.13
C LYS A 41 0.37 -7.34 18.20
N ARG A 42 1.32 -6.50 17.79
CA ARG A 42 2.17 -5.66 18.68
C ARG A 42 1.69 -4.22 18.77
N GLY A 43 0.50 -3.93 18.26
CA GLY A 43 -0.10 -2.60 18.32
C GLY A 43 0.44 -1.59 17.31
N VAL A 44 1.22 -2.04 16.31
CA VAL A 44 1.74 -1.18 15.24
C VAL A 44 0.92 -1.37 13.99
N GLY A 45 0.14 -0.35 13.60
CA GLY A 45 -0.58 -0.36 12.34
C GLY A 45 0.35 -0.38 11.13
N THR A 46 -0.04 -1.07 10.08
CA THR A 46 0.72 -1.21 8.82
C THR A 46 0.03 -0.48 7.69
N SER A 47 0.79 -0.09 6.67
CA SER A 47 0.31 0.46 5.41
C SER A 47 0.79 -0.43 4.27
N LEU A 48 -0.12 -1.24 3.74
CA LEU A 48 0.16 -2.10 2.59
C LEU A 48 0.35 -1.24 1.34
N LYS A 49 1.43 -1.47 0.55
CA LYS A 49 1.79 -0.59 -0.55
C LYS A 49 2.50 -1.33 -1.70
N HIS A 50 2.60 -0.75 -2.88
CA HIS A 50 1.92 0.44 -3.41
C HIS A 50 0.80 -0.02 -4.33
N PHE A 51 -0.42 0.32 -4.03
CA PHE A 51 -1.61 -0.16 -4.73
C PHE A 51 -1.95 0.77 -5.90
N ALA A 52 -1.74 0.38 -7.19
CA ALA A 52 -1.18 -0.88 -7.63
C ALA A 52 -0.32 -0.69 -8.90
N CYS A 53 0.34 -1.79 -9.32
CA CYS A 53 1.08 -1.86 -10.57
C CYS A 53 2.27 -0.89 -10.69
N ASN A 54 2.87 -0.47 -9.57
CA ASN A 54 4.13 0.28 -9.57
C ASN A 54 5.32 -0.68 -9.62
N ASN A 55 5.66 -1.18 -10.82
CA ASN A 55 6.71 -2.19 -11.03
C ASN A 55 7.94 -1.63 -11.76
N ALA A 56 7.98 -0.32 -12.02
CA ALA A 56 9.11 0.40 -12.59
C ALA A 56 9.19 1.80 -12.00
N GLU A 57 10.41 2.28 -11.76
CA GLU A 57 10.64 3.60 -11.17
C GLU A 57 10.96 4.68 -12.19
N ASN A 58 11.29 4.29 -13.43
CA ASN A 58 11.52 5.25 -14.50
C ASN A 58 10.21 5.99 -14.79
N TYR A 59 10.25 7.31 -14.64
CA TYR A 59 9.07 8.18 -14.86
C TYR A 59 7.85 7.81 -14.01
N ARG A 60 8.01 7.23 -12.83
CA ARG A 60 6.94 6.71 -11.96
C ARG A 60 5.78 7.67 -11.71
N LEU A 61 6.03 8.99 -11.80
CA LEU A 61 5.01 10.03 -11.62
C LEU A 61 4.11 10.22 -12.84
N TRP A 62 4.48 9.68 -14.00
CA TRP A 62 3.76 9.86 -15.27
C TRP A 62 3.59 8.60 -16.08
N GLN A 63 4.30 7.52 -15.72
CA GLN A 63 4.17 6.28 -16.48
C GLN A 63 2.77 5.71 -16.33
N ASN A 64 2.25 5.15 -17.41
CA ASN A 64 0.99 4.44 -17.44
C ASN A 64 1.25 2.92 -17.46
N SER A 65 0.75 2.22 -16.46
CA SER A 65 0.74 0.76 -16.44
C SER A 65 -0.52 0.27 -17.16
N GLU A 66 -0.37 -0.16 -18.40
CA GLU A 66 -1.47 -0.75 -19.16
C GLU A 66 -1.52 -2.25 -18.88
N VAL A 67 -2.63 -2.69 -18.33
CA VAL A 67 -2.83 -4.05 -17.86
C VAL A 67 -4.26 -4.48 -18.15
N ASP A 68 -4.44 -5.63 -18.79
CA ASP A 68 -5.75 -6.24 -18.97
C ASP A 68 -6.28 -6.80 -17.64
N GLU A 69 -7.59 -6.96 -17.56
CA GLU A 69 -8.27 -7.35 -16.32
C GLU A 69 -7.82 -8.73 -15.81
N ARG A 70 -7.61 -9.69 -16.70
CA ARG A 70 -7.14 -11.02 -16.33
C ARG A 70 -5.75 -10.97 -15.71
N THR A 71 -4.79 -10.32 -16.37
CA THR A 71 -3.43 -10.14 -15.87
C THR A 71 -3.44 -9.36 -14.54
N PHE A 72 -4.28 -8.35 -14.43
CA PHE A 72 -4.42 -7.58 -13.20
C PHE A 72 -4.82 -8.48 -12.02
N PHE A 73 -5.88 -9.28 -12.16
CA PHE A 73 -6.37 -10.12 -11.07
C PHE A 73 -5.56 -11.40 -10.84
N GLU A 74 -4.98 -12.00 -11.89
CA GLU A 74 -4.24 -13.25 -11.74
C GLU A 74 -2.78 -13.05 -11.33
N ILE A 75 -2.17 -11.89 -11.62
CA ILE A 75 -0.73 -11.64 -11.40
C ILE A 75 -0.47 -10.50 -10.42
N TYR A 76 -1.11 -9.34 -10.60
CA TYR A 76 -0.80 -8.16 -9.77
C TYR A 76 -1.55 -8.11 -8.46
N MET A 77 -2.74 -8.69 -8.38
CA MET A 77 -3.58 -8.61 -7.18
C MET A 77 -3.37 -9.72 -6.14
N PRO A 78 -2.92 -10.94 -6.46
CA PRO A 78 -2.88 -12.01 -5.45
C PRO A 78 -2.07 -11.66 -4.20
N ALA A 79 -0.95 -10.94 -4.34
CA ALA A 79 -0.16 -10.51 -3.19
C ALA A 79 -0.91 -9.50 -2.30
N PHE A 80 -1.66 -8.58 -2.92
CA PHE A 80 -2.50 -7.63 -2.18
C PHE A 80 -3.68 -8.31 -1.54
N GLU A 81 -4.41 -9.15 -2.27
CA GLU A 81 -5.58 -9.89 -1.77
C GLU A 81 -5.21 -10.70 -0.54
N ARG A 82 -4.13 -11.50 -0.62
CA ARG A 82 -3.65 -12.27 0.53
C ARG A 82 -3.23 -11.38 1.71
N ALA A 83 -2.52 -10.29 1.46
CA ALA A 83 -2.09 -9.36 2.49
C ALA A 83 -3.27 -8.63 3.18
N LEU A 84 -4.35 -8.35 2.43
CA LEU A 84 -5.57 -7.73 2.95
C LEU A 84 -6.31 -8.60 3.97
N GLU A 85 -6.18 -9.93 3.91
CA GLU A 85 -6.74 -10.84 4.92
C GLU A 85 -6.17 -10.57 6.33
N ALA A 86 -4.94 -10.05 6.42
CA ALA A 86 -4.34 -9.62 7.69
C ALA A 86 -4.90 -8.28 8.20
N LYS A 87 -5.84 -7.65 7.47
CA LYS A 87 -6.53 -6.40 7.81
C LYS A 87 -5.57 -5.25 8.14
N PRO A 88 -4.68 -4.84 7.19
CA PRO A 88 -3.81 -3.70 7.40
C PRO A 88 -4.63 -2.45 7.75
N TYR A 89 -4.07 -1.57 8.59
CA TYR A 89 -4.79 -0.37 9.02
C TYR A 89 -4.97 0.61 7.87
N THR A 90 -4.00 0.67 6.98
CA THR A 90 -4.05 1.53 5.79
C THR A 90 -3.54 0.79 4.55
N VAL A 91 -3.97 1.27 3.39
CA VAL A 91 -3.39 0.92 2.09
C VAL A 91 -2.90 2.21 1.44
N MET A 92 -1.69 2.18 0.88
CA MET A 92 -1.13 3.32 0.16
C MET A 92 -1.25 3.11 -1.35
N CYS A 93 -1.92 4.05 -2.03
CA CYS A 93 -1.96 4.02 -3.49
C CYS A 93 -0.61 4.38 -4.11
N SER A 94 -0.37 3.93 -5.32
CA SER A 94 0.87 4.18 -6.06
C SER A 94 0.88 5.51 -6.81
N TYR A 95 2.04 5.88 -7.39
CA TYR A 95 2.23 7.10 -8.16
C TYR A 95 1.65 7.02 -9.58
N ASN A 96 1.82 5.87 -10.22
CA ASN A 96 1.61 5.67 -11.65
C ASN A 96 0.15 5.81 -12.06
N LEU A 97 -0.04 6.05 -13.36
CA LEU A 97 -1.34 5.79 -13.96
C LEU A 97 -1.54 4.27 -14.12
N LEU A 98 -2.77 3.85 -13.96
CA LEU A 98 -3.23 2.51 -14.30
C LEU A 98 -4.36 2.64 -15.33
N ASN A 99 -4.11 2.13 -16.54
CA ASN A 99 -5.06 2.20 -17.65
C ASN A 99 -5.57 3.63 -17.90
N GLY A 100 -4.65 4.62 -17.85
CA GLY A 100 -4.91 6.01 -18.17
C GLY A 100 -5.41 6.89 -17.01
N ALA A 101 -5.63 6.35 -15.80
CA ALA A 101 -6.01 7.13 -14.61
C ALA A 101 -4.94 7.02 -13.51
N TYR A 102 -4.59 8.13 -12.87
CA TYR A 102 -3.68 8.10 -11.72
C TYR A 102 -4.26 7.21 -10.62
N ALA A 103 -3.44 6.36 -10.02
CA ALA A 103 -3.89 5.41 -8.99
C ALA A 103 -4.66 6.11 -7.85
N SER A 104 -4.25 7.32 -7.47
CA SER A 104 -4.94 8.14 -6.45
C SER A 104 -6.32 8.64 -6.86
N GLU A 105 -6.63 8.70 -8.16
CA GLU A 105 -7.88 9.21 -8.73
C GLU A 105 -8.69 8.11 -9.44
N ASN A 106 -8.20 6.88 -9.42
CA ASN A 106 -8.79 5.76 -10.13
C ASN A 106 -9.91 5.11 -9.29
N LYS A 107 -11.16 5.50 -9.57
CA LYS A 107 -12.34 4.99 -8.87
C LYS A 107 -12.47 3.48 -9.01
N TRP A 108 -12.22 2.93 -10.20
CA TRP A 108 -12.24 1.49 -10.40
C TRP A 108 -11.25 0.79 -9.46
N LEU A 109 -10.01 1.30 -9.37
CA LEU A 109 -8.97 0.72 -8.53
C LEU A 109 -9.28 0.81 -7.03
N LEU A 110 -9.57 2.03 -6.54
CA LEU A 110 -9.67 2.28 -5.09
C LEU A 110 -11.07 1.97 -4.53
N LYS A 111 -12.14 2.26 -5.29
CA LYS A 111 -13.50 2.00 -4.82
C LYS A 111 -13.97 0.61 -5.21
N GLU A 112 -14.00 0.28 -6.51
CA GLU A 112 -14.64 -0.94 -6.99
C GLU A 112 -13.79 -2.18 -6.68
N VAL A 113 -12.46 -2.12 -6.88
CA VAL A 113 -11.58 -3.26 -6.58
C VAL A 113 -11.22 -3.32 -5.09
N LEU A 114 -10.60 -2.28 -4.54
CA LEU A 114 -10.06 -2.36 -3.18
C LEU A 114 -11.17 -2.40 -2.12
N ARG A 115 -12.16 -1.50 -2.20
CA ARG A 115 -13.23 -1.48 -1.19
C ARG A 115 -14.31 -2.51 -1.46
N ASP A 116 -14.90 -2.49 -2.64
CA ASP A 116 -16.12 -3.27 -2.89
C ASP A 116 -15.80 -4.75 -3.14
N LYS A 117 -14.79 -5.07 -3.96
CA LYS A 117 -14.42 -6.45 -4.26
C LYS A 117 -13.59 -7.10 -3.15
N PHE A 118 -12.56 -6.42 -2.62
CA PHE A 118 -11.70 -6.98 -1.58
C PHE A 118 -12.15 -6.66 -0.15
N GLY A 119 -13.19 -5.85 0.01
CA GLY A 119 -13.79 -5.55 1.32
C GLY A 119 -12.90 -4.72 2.25
N PHE A 120 -11.98 -3.91 1.71
CA PHE A 120 -11.10 -3.09 2.54
C PHE A 120 -11.85 -1.92 3.17
N ASP A 121 -11.94 -1.90 4.48
CA ASP A 121 -12.65 -0.90 5.29
C ASP A 121 -11.72 0.14 5.96
N GLY A 122 -10.40 -0.04 5.85
CA GLY A 122 -9.41 0.86 6.43
C GLY A 122 -9.20 2.16 5.65
N VAL A 123 -8.21 2.94 6.05
CA VAL A 123 -7.87 4.23 5.43
C VAL A 123 -6.98 4.02 4.20
N ILE A 124 -7.34 4.67 3.09
CA ILE A 124 -6.49 4.74 1.90
C ILE A 124 -5.71 6.05 1.95
N VAL A 125 -4.37 5.94 1.88
CA VAL A 125 -3.45 7.09 1.85
C VAL A 125 -2.78 7.19 0.48
N SER A 126 -2.41 8.40 0.08
CA SER A 126 -1.59 8.56 -1.13
C SER A 126 -0.13 8.26 -0.84
N ASP A 127 0.65 7.91 -1.87
CA ASP A 127 2.09 8.10 -1.83
C ASP A 127 2.41 9.61 -1.86
N TRP A 128 3.66 10.00 -1.54
CA TRP A 128 4.05 11.39 -1.35
C TRP A 128 3.98 12.22 -2.63
N GLY A 129 2.99 13.12 -2.70
CA GLY A 129 2.74 13.94 -3.89
C GLY A 129 2.07 13.19 -5.05
N ALA A 130 1.42 12.06 -4.78
CA ALA A 130 0.73 11.26 -5.79
C ALA A 130 -0.68 11.79 -6.15
N VAL A 131 -1.17 12.82 -5.46
CA VAL A 131 -2.49 13.42 -5.73
C VAL A 131 -2.33 14.56 -6.73
N HIS A 132 -3.09 14.53 -7.82
CA HIS A 132 -3.11 15.57 -8.84
C HIS A 132 -4.39 16.39 -8.80
N ASN A 133 -5.50 15.79 -8.31
CA ASN A 133 -6.78 16.46 -8.12
C ASN A 133 -7.47 15.92 -6.86
N ARG A 134 -7.49 16.70 -5.80
CA ARG A 134 -7.99 16.25 -4.49
C ARG A 134 -9.48 15.86 -4.49
N PRO A 135 -10.40 16.61 -5.12
CA PRO A 135 -11.80 16.21 -5.25
C PRO A 135 -12.00 14.88 -5.99
N ARG A 136 -11.28 14.65 -7.09
CA ARG A 136 -11.34 13.36 -7.81
C ARG A 136 -10.83 12.21 -6.97
N SER A 137 -9.74 12.45 -6.22
CA SER A 137 -9.18 11.43 -5.32
C SER A 137 -10.16 11.05 -4.22
N LEU A 138 -10.87 12.01 -3.62
CA LEU A 138 -11.92 11.71 -2.64
C LEU A 138 -13.04 10.86 -3.25
N LYS A 139 -13.51 11.23 -4.44
CA LYS A 139 -14.52 10.43 -5.18
C LYS A 139 -14.04 9.04 -5.56
N ALA A 140 -12.73 8.86 -5.73
CA ALA A 140 -12.12 7.55 -5.90
C ALA A 140 -11.95 6.78 -4.57
N SER A 141 -12.32 7.39 -3.43
CA SER A 141 -12.23 6.81 -2.09
C SER A 141 -10.85 6.92 -1.41
N LEU A 142 -9.98 7.82 -1.88
CA LEU A 142 -8.76 8.20 -1.19
C LEU A 142 -9.10 9.06 0.03
N ASP A 143 -8.63 8.66 1.21
CA ASP A 143 -8.95 9.37 2.46
C ASP A 143 -7.92 10.45 2.81
N ILE A 144 -6.63 10.13 2.76
CA ILE A 144 -5.55 11.04 3.19
C ILE A 144 -4.58 11.31 2.05
N GLU A 145 -4.35 12.58 1.77
CA GLU A 145 -3.27 13.04 0.90
C GLU A 145 -1.98 13.25 1.67
N MET A 146 -0.88 12.75 1.15
CA MET A 146 0.46 12.87 1.71
C MET A 146 1.40 13.52 0.70
N PRO A 147 2.22 14.50 1.11
CA PRO A 147 2.16 15.25 2.36
C PRO A 147 0.96 16.22 2.36
N TYR A 148 0.76 16.92 3.45
CA TYR A 148 -0.26 17.96 3.54
C TYR A 148 -0.06 19.04 2.46
N VAL A 149 -1.13 19.32 1.70
CA VAL A 149 -1.19 20.38 0.70
C VAL A 149 -2.22 21.42 1.11
N LYS A 150 -1.77 22.68 1.27
CA LYS A 150 -2.63 23.75 1.78
C LYS A 150 -3.85 24.02 0.89
N SER A 151 -3.71 23.94 -0.43
CA SER A 151 -4.81 24.17 -1.37
C SER A 151 -5.86 23.06 -1.37
N ALA A 152 -5.51 21.85 -0.94
CA ALA A 152 -6.41 20.69 -1.00
C ALA A 152 -7.72 20.89 -0.23
N ALA A 153 -7.68 21.58 0.90
CA ALA A 153 -8.86 21.90 1.69
C ALA A 153 -9.79 22.89 0.95
N GLU A 154 -9.21 23.90 0.31
CA GLU A 154 -9.98 24.87 -0.47
C GLU A 154 -10.57 24.24 -1.74
N GLU A 155 -9.83 23.36 -2.41
CA GLU A 155 -10.30 22.60 -3.56
C GLU A 155 -11.50 21.71 -3.19
N LEU A 156 -11.45 21.01 -2.05
CA LEU A 156 -12.57 20.20 -1.55
C LEU A 156 -13.77 21.05 -1.19
N LYS A 157 -13.56 22.19 -0.52
CA LYS A 157 -14.62 23.12 -0.17
C LYS A 157 -15.32 23.68 -1.40
N GLN A 158 -14.55 24.07 -2.41
CA GLN A 158 -15.12 24.55 -3.68
C GLN A 158 -15.91 23.44 -4.38
N ALA A 159 -15.35 22.24 -4.47
CA ALA A 159 -16.01 21.08 -5.07
C ALA A 159 -17.32 20.68 -4.36
N TYR A 160 -17.37 20.85 -3.04
CA TYR A 160 -18.58 20.66 -2.25
C TYR A 160 -19.63 21.73 -2.58
N ASN A 161 -19.23 23.01 -2.61
CA ASN A 161 -20.14 24.10 -2.95
C ASN A 161 -20.72 24.00 -4.37
N ASP A 162 -19.91 23.45 -5.30
CA ASP A 162 -20.30 23.21 -6.69
C ASP A 162 -21.15 21.94 -6.87
N GLY A 163 -21.37 21.18 -5.80
CA GLY A 163 -22.12 19.91 -5.84
C GLY A 163 -21.37 18.75 -6.49
N TYR A 164 -20.07 18.89 -6.74
CA TYR A 164 -19.25 17.82 -7.30
C TYR A 164 -18.90 16.75 -6.26
N VAL A 165 -18.65 17.17 -5.01
CA VAL A 165 -18.42 16.29 -3.85
C VAL A 165 -19.61 16.42 -2.91
N THR A 166 -20.10 15.31 -2.39
CA THR A 166 -21.22 15.25 -1.45
C THR A 166 -20.74 15.19 0.00
N GLU A 167 -21.62 15.63 0.94
CA GLU A 167 -21.36 15.49 2.37
C GLU A 167 -21.15 14.02 2.77
N ALA A 168 -21.93 13.10 2.21
CA ALA A 168 -21.77 11.67 2.48
C ALA A 168 -20.38 11.13 2.09
N GLU A 169 -19.81 11.55 0.97
CA GLU A 169 -18.45 11.15 0.56
C GLU A 169 -17.38 11.69 1.52
N ILE A 170 -17.57 12.89 2.05
CA ILE A 170 -16.70 13.48 3.06
C ILE A 170 -16.82 12.71 4.37
N ASP A 171 -18.04 12.47 4.83
CA ASP A 171 -18.33 11.80 6.09
C ASP A 171 -17.79 10.37 6.11
N GLU A 172 -17.93 9.62 5.02
CA GLU A 172 -17.35 8.29 4.89
C GLU A 172 -15.84 8.30 5.08
N SER A 173 -15.14 9.26 4.48
CA SER A 173 -13.69 9.41 4.63
C SER A 173 -13.30 9.80 6.06
N VAL A 174 -14.01 10.77 6.65
CA VAL A 174 -13.79 11.21 8.03
C VAL A 174 -14.03 10.07 9.02
N GLN A 175 -15.08 9.28 8.85
CA GLN A 175 -15.37 8.13 9.72
C GLN A 175 -14.24 7.10 9.70
N ARG A 176 -13.67 6.80 8.53
CA ARG A 176 -12.51 5.89 8.42
C ARG A 176 -11.28 6.43 9.15
N ILE A 177 -11.03 7.74 9.06
CA ILE A 177 -9.90 8.38 9.76
C ILE A 177 -10.11 8.37 11.28
N ILE A 178 -11.33 8.63 11.75
CA ILE A 178 -11.69 8.55 13.17
C ILE A 178 -11.49 7.12 13.68
N ALA A 179 -12.01 6.12 12.95
CA ALA A 179 -11.86 4.71 13.31
C ALA A 179 -10.38 4.28 13.38
N LEU A 180 -9.54 4.76 12.43
CA LEU A 180 -8.09 4.54 12.47
C LEU A 180 -7.47 5.14 13.74
N THR A 181 -7.84 6.38 14.07
CA THR A 181 -7.34 7.09 15.26
C THR A 181 -7.70 6.34 16.53
N GLU A 182 -8.97 5.98 16.71
CA GLU A 182 -9.43 5.19 17.86
C GLU A 182 -8.71 3.84 17.97
N LYS A 183 -8.53 3.14 16.84
CA LYS A 183 -7.82 1.87 16.79
C LYS A 183 -6.36 2.00 17.23
N THR A 184 -5.69 3.08 16.81
CA THR A 184 -4.29 3.34 17.20
C THR A 184 -4.18 3.78 18.66
N GLU A 185 -5.12 4.55 19.18
CA GLU A 185 -5.17 4.93 20.59
C GLU A 185 -5.33 3.70 21.52
N LYS A 186 -6.21 2.77 21.18
CA LYS A 186 -6.39 1.52 21.93
C LYS A 186 -5.12 0.66 22.01
N ASN A 187 -4.20 0.84 21.07
CA ASN A 187 -2.93 0.10 21.03
C ASN A 187 -1.81 0.78 21.83
N LYS A 188 -2.03 1.96 22.40
CA LYS A 188 -1.07 2.59 23.31
C LYS A 188 -0.81 1.69 24.51
N GLY A 189 0.45 1.39 24.78
CA GLY A 189 0.85 0.53 25.90
C GLY A 189 0.92 -0.96 25.62
N VAL A 190 0.63 -1.41 24.38
CA VAL A 190 0.91 -2.79 23.99
C VAL A 190 2.39 -3.11 24.20
N ARG A 191 2.67 -4.25 24.85
CA ARG A 191 4.04 -4.62 25.27
C ARG A 191 4.97 -4.72 24.05
N LYS A 192 6.04 -3.93 24.08
CA LYS A 192 7.13 -4.04 23.12
C LYS A 192 8.03 -5.22 23.48
N VAL A 193 8.38 -6.04 22.51
CA VAL A 193 9.47 -7.02 22.67
C VAL A 193 10.77 -6.25 22.48
N THR A 194 11.60 -6.26 23.52
CA THR A 194 12.95 -5.70 23.44
C THR A 194 13.91 -6.84 23.09
N ARG A 195 14.64 -6.67 22.01
CA ARG A 195 15.79 -7.50 21.65
C ARG A 195 17.05 -6.67 21.74
N THR A 196 18.13 -7.24 22.19
CA THR A 196 19.47 -6.64 22.13
C THR A 196 19.88 -6.40 20.68
N GLN A 197 20.90 -5.62 20.47
CA GLN A 197 21.46 -5.40 19.12
C GLN A 197 21.99 -6.71 18.52
N ASN A 198 22.65 -7.55 19.32
CA ASN A 198 23.17 -8.84 18.87
C ASN A 198 22.04 -9.79 18.44
N GLU A 199 21.00 -9.95 19.25
CA GLU A 199 19.84 -10.79 18.87
C GLU A 199 19.16 -10.33 17.59
N ARG A 200 19.13 -9.02 17.33
CA ARG A 200 18.60 -8.49 16.06
C ARG A 200 19.53 -8.79 14.89
N HIS A 201 20.84 -8.68 15.12
CA HIS A 201 21.86 -9.01 14.11
C HIS A 201 21.83 -10.50 13.75
N GLU A 202 21.84 -11.39 14.73
CA GLU A 202 21.74 -12.84 14.54
C GLU A 202 20.47 -13.22 13.76
N LEU A 203 19.34 -12.61 14.08
CA LEU A 203 18.11 -12.83 13.32
C LEU A 203 18.22 -12.33 11.88
N ALA A 204 18.83 -11.17 11.65
CA ALA A 204 19.03 -10.65 10.29
C ALA A 204 19.95 -11.53 9.46
N VAL A 205 21.03 -12.06 10.06
CA VAL A 205 21.91 -13.05 9.42
C VAL A 205 21.14 -14.29 9.03
N LYS A 206 20.39 -14.87 9.95
CA LYS A 206 19.56 -16.06 9.68
C LYS A 206 18.56 -15.84 8.56
N LEU A 207 17.86 -14.70 8.55
CA LEU A 207 16.90 -14.38 7.48
C LEU A 207 17.60 -14.21 6.12
N ALA A 208 18.81 -13.65 6.12
CA ALA A 208 19.60 -13.54 4.89
C ALA A 208 20.07 -14.92 4.39
N GLU A 209 20.55 -15.79 5.28
CA GLU A 209 20.95 -17.16 4.95
C GLU A 209 19.77 -17.97 4.36
N ASP A 210 18.59 -17.88 4.99
CA ASP A 210 17.37 -18.56 4.52
C ASP A 210 16.86 -18.00 3.18
N GLY A 211 17.16 -16.73 2.87
CA GLY A 211 16.71 -16.04 1.65
C GLY A 211 17.69 -16.12 0.48
N ILE A 212 18.95 -16.48 0.70
CA ILE A 212 19.95 -16.53 -0.37
C ILE A 212 19.82 -17.84 -1.15
N VAL A 213 19.63 -17.71 -2.47
CA VAL A 213 19.56 -18.85 -3.39
C VAL A 213 20.76 -18.85 -4.30
N MET A 214 21.56 -19.92 -4.22
CA MET A 214 22.71 -20.10 -5.10
C MET A 214 22.27 -20.63 -6.46
N LEU A 215 22.25 -19.75 -7.47
CA LEU A 215 21.83 -20.12 -8.82
C LEU A 215 22.88 -20.93 -9.60
N LYS A 216 24.15 -20.75 -9.31
CA LYS A 216 25.26 -21.43 -9.97
C LYS A 216 26.48 -21.49 -9.05
N ASN A 217 27.12 -22.66 -8.96
CA ASN A 217 28.40 -22.85 -8.28
C ASN A 217 29.36 -23.57 -9.22
N ASN A 218 30.50 -22.96 -9.49
CA ASN A 218 31.61 -23.54 -10.28
C ASN A 218 32.77 -24.03 -9.37
N GLY A 219 32.48 -24.36 -8.11
CA GLY A 219 33.51 -24.83 -7.16
C GLY A 219 34.26 -23.69 -6.45
N ILE A 220 33.64 -22.51 -6.32
CA ILE A 220 34.21 -21.38 -5.58
C ILE A 220 33.78 -21.42 -4.08
N LEU A 221 32.64 -22.02 -3.79
CA LEU A 221 32.10 -22.27 -2.46
C LEU A 221 32.16 -23.76 -2.13
#